data_5c95c72022e4af86fe9d756d3171ba6d
#
_entry.id   5c95c72022e4af86fe9d756d3171ba6d
#
_cell.length_a   1.000
_cell.length_b   1.000
_cell.length_c   1.000
_cell.angle_alpha   90.00
_cell.angle_beta   90.00
_cell.angle_gamma   90.00
#
_symmetry.space_group_name_H-M   'P 1'
#
loop_
_entity.id
_entity.type
_entity.pdbx_description
1 polymer ?
#
loop_
_entity_poly.entity_id
_entity_poly.type
_entity_poly.pdbx_seq_one_letter_code
_entity_poly.pdbx_strand_id
1 'polypeptide(L)'
;VSDALRGVVDSYSILSETPDGSGWEVKVRANVAKLVKGTSKRKPLAIIPFTAGRGGANVFGDSWDANDAARLLTQALVDKVTSTRRFSVIDREFVAVTQQEASLRVDNPLTSMTTLMELANRLVAEYMIVGQLESLSVQKSSTYVEAIERSVTQTTATVTIAFRVIDVGSDQVKYAGT
;
A
#
# COMPACT_ATOMS: atom_id res chain seq x y z
N VAL A 1 3.02 -35.48 3.85
CA VAL A 1 2.39 -34.23 3.36
C VAL A 1 2.62 -33.19 4.44
N SER A 2 3.61 -32.32 4.29
CA SER A 2 3.85 -31.23 5.23
C SER A 2 3.08 -30.01 4.72
N ASP A 3 1.91 -29.75 5.33
CA ASP A 3 1.26 -28.46 5.22
C ASP A 3 2.13 -27.41 5.90
N ALA A 4 2.78 -26.57 5.10
CA ALA A 4 3.48 -25.40 5.62
C ALA A 4 2.44 -24.39 6.13
N LEU A 5 2.14 -24.45 7.42
CA LEU A 5 1.32 -23.46 8.11
C LEU A 5 2.09 -22.12 8.10
N ARG A 6 1.72 -21.23 7.22
CA ARG A 6 2.19 -19.84 7.27
C ARG A 6 1.33 -19.09 8.29
N GLY A 7 1.92 -18.69 9.40
CA GLY A 7 1.29 -17.89 10.44
C GLY A 7 2.28 -16.86 10.98
N VAL A 8 1.76 -15.74 11.45
CA VAL A 8 2.54 -14.74 12.18
C VAL A 8 2.45 -15.06 13.66
N VAL A 9 3.60 -15.18 14.33
CA VAL A 9 3.65 -15.33 15.79
C VAL A 9 3.32 -13.96 16.39
N ASP A 10 2.15 -13.86 17.00
CA ASP A 10 1.66 -12.64 17.64
C ASP A 10 2.33 -12.42 19.00
N SER A 11 2.48 -13.49 19.78
CA SER A 11 3.16 -13.47 21.06
C SER A 11 3.71 -14.83 21.41
N TYR A 12 4.74 -14.88 22.26
CA TYR A 12 5.22 -16.13 22.80
C TYR A 12 5.50 -16.00 24.29
N SER A 13 5.43 -17.12 25.00
CA SER A 13 5.87 -17.26 26.40
C SER A 13 6.78 -18.46 26.55
N ILE A 14 7.84 -18.30 27.31
CA ILE A 14 8.74 -19.39 27.68
C ILE A 14 8.04 -20.19 28.81
N LEU A 15 7.87 -21.48 28.59
CA LEU A 15 7.23 -22.38 29.55
C LEU A 15 8.24 -23.04 30.47
N SER A 16 9.40 -23.43 29.94
CA SER A 16 10.50 -24.01 30.72
C SER A 16 11.81 -23.84 30.00
N GLU A 17 12.87 -23.73 30.77
CA GLU A 17 14.27 -23.74 30.32
C GLU A 17 15.02 -24.77 31.14
N THR A 18 15.64 -25.74 30.47
CA THR A 18 16.43 -26.79 31.11
C THR A 18 17.77 -26.90 30.42
N PRO A 19 18.90 -26.96 31.16
CA PRO A 19 20.21 -27.21 30.57
C PRO A 19 20.25 -28.62 29.97
N ASP A 20 20.74 -28.75 28.74
CA ASP A 20 20.94 -30.01 28.04
C ASP A 20 22.34 -30.07 27.47
N GLY A 21 23.23 -30.78 28.17
CA GLY A 21 24.62 -30.93 27.77
C GLY A 21 25.37 -29.60 27.67
N SER A 22 25.72 -29.18 26.45
CA SER A 22 26.39 -27.90 26.16
C SER A 22 25.40 -26.79 25.76
N GLY A 23 24.09 -27.03 25.81
CA GLY A 23 23.08 -26.11 25.39
C GLY A 23 21.90 -25.97 26.36
N TRP A 24 20.84 -25.35 25.91
CA TRP A 24 19.57 -25.19 26.65
C TRP A 24 18.41 -25.73 25.81
N GLU A 25 17.58 -26.55 26.41
CA GLU A 25 16.26 -26.88 25.88
C GLU A 25 15.25 -25.84 26.37
N VAL A 26 14.63 -25.11 25.42
CA VAL A 26 13.64 -24.09 25.74
C VAL A 26 12.29 -24.50 25.17
N LYS A 27 11.29 -24.70 26.06
CA LYS A 27 9.90 -24.89 25.62
C LYS A 27 9.18 -23.56 25.56
N VAL A 28 8.63 -23.23 24.39
CA VAL A 28 7.89 -22.00 24.17
C VAL A 28 6.42 -22.32 23.78
N ARG A 29 5.51 -21.50 24.28
CA ARG A 29 4.16 -21.44 23.78
C ARG A 29 4.02 -20.20 22.92
N ALA A 30 3.73 -20.38 21.63
CA ALA A 30 3.51 -19.29 20.69
C ALA A 30 2.01 -19.19 20.36
N ASN A 31 1.47 -17.96 20.39
CA ASN A 31 0.18 -17.66 19.79
C ASN A 31 0.41 -17.32 18.33
N VAL A 32 -0.09 -18.16 17.45
CA VAL A 32 0.05 -17.98 16.00
C VAL A 32 -1.29 -17.51 15.46
N ALA A 33 -1.31 -16.30 14.93
CA ALA A 33 -2.47 -15.80 14.19
C ALA A 33 -2.64 -16.64 12.93
N LYS A 34 -3.69 -17.47 12.90
CA LYS A 34 -4.02 -18.26 11.72
C LYS A 34 -4.66 -17.34 10.69
N LEU A 35 -3.97 -17.13 9.58
CA LEU A 35 -4.51 -16.40 8.45
C LEU A 35 -5.63 -17.23 7.81
N VAL A 36 -6.88 -16.86 8.09
CA VAL A 36 -8.04 -17.52 7.45
C VAL A 36 -8.22 -16.86 6.07
N LYS A 37 -7.91 -17.62 5.02
CA LYS A 37 -8.27 -17.19 3.66
C LYS A 37 -9.78 -16.95 3.61
N GLY A 38 -10.19 -15.73 3.30
CA GLY A 38 -11.61 -15.43 3.10
C GLY A 38 -12.21 -16.36 2.05
N THR A 39 -13.46 -16.73 2.22
CA THR A 39 -14.22 -17.62 1.32
C THR A 39 -14.48 -16.99 -0.06
N SER A 40 -14.06 -15.74 -0.27
CA SER A 40 -14.17 -15.04 -1.54
C SER A 40 -13.27 -15.68 -2.60
N LYS A 41 -13.83 -15.97 -3.78
CA LYS A 41 -13.05 -16.38 -4.96
C LYS A 41 -12.12 -15.27 -5.49
N ARG A 42 -12.25 -14.05 -4.97
CA ARG A 42 -11.44 -12.89 -5.38
C ARG A 42 -10.15 -12.86 -4.56
N LYS A 43 -9.07 -12.50 -5.23
CA LYS A 43 -7.77 -12.36 -4.58
C LYS A 43 -7.76 -11.14 -3.65
N PRO A 44 -7.37 -11.30 -2.39
CA PRO A 44 -7.28 -10.17 -1.46
C PRO A 44 -6.09 -9.27 -1.85
N LEU A 45 -6.38 -7.98 -1.98
CA LEU A 45 -5.44 -6.94 -2.40
C LEU A 45 -5.41 -5.83 -1.37
N ALA A 46 -4.23 -5.52 -0.83
CA ALA A 46 -3.99 -4.34 -0.02
C ALA A 46 -3.49 -3.19 -0.90
N ILE A 47 -4.09 -2.02 -0.76
CA ILE A 47 -3.60 -0.79 -1.38
C ILE A 47 -3.07 0.10 -0.26
N ILE A 48 -1.75 0.27 -0.24
CA ILE A 48 -1.08 1.15 0.72
C ILE A 48 -1.24 2.59 0.24
N PRO A 49 -1.61 3.54 1.12
CA PRO A 49 -1.69 4.94 0.76
C PRO A 49 -0.42 5.42 0.06
N PHE A 50 -0.60 6.09 -1.06
CA PHE A 50 0.51 6.64 -1.82
C PHE A 50 1.14 7.79 -1.04
N THR A 51 2.44 7.88 -1.11
CA THR A 51 3.22 8.99 -0.53
C THR A 51 3.45 10.07 -1.57
N ALA A 52 3.69 11.31 -1.11
CA ALA A 52 4.10 12.39 -1.99
C ALA A 52 5.58 12.22 -2.40
N GLY A 53 5.85 12.37 -3.69
CA GLY A 53 7.19 12.45 -4.26
C GLY A 53 7.75 13.87 -4.23
N ARG A 54 8.91 14.03 -4.86
CA ARG A 54 9.64 15.32 -4.87
C ARG A 54 9.09 16.32 -5.87
N GLY A 55 8.31 15.90 -6.86
CA GLY A 55 7.83 16.74 -7.95
C GLY A 55 6.70 17.71 -7.57
N GLY A 56 6.12 17.52 -6.38
CA GLY A 56 5.06 18.38 -5.87
C GLY A 56 3.73 18.27 -6.64
N ALA A 57 2.76 19.08 -6.23
CA ALA A 57 1.48 19.22 -6.89
C ALA A 57 1.23 20.70 -7.24
N ASN A 58 0.88 20.97 -8.49
CA ASN A 58 0.57 22.30 -8.98
C ASN A 58 -0.78 22.29 -9.70
N VAL A 59 -1.71 23.11 -9.25
CA VAL A 59 -3.06 23.21 -9.81
C VAL A 59 -3.31 24.66 -10.24
N PHE A 60 -3.39 24.89 -11.55
CA PHE A 60 -3.59 26.21 -12.16
C PHE A 60 -2.54 27.28 -11.78
N GLY A 61 -1.31 26.85 -11.47
CA GLY A 61 -0.24 27.74 -11.04
C GLY A 61 -0.03 27.80 -9.53
N ASP A 62 -1.00 27.38 -8.76
CA ASP A 62 -0.91 27.35 -7.29
C ASP A 62 -0.30 26.03 -6.80
N SER A 63 0.55 26.11 -5.79
CA SER A 63 1.09 24.95 -5.09
C SER A 63 -0.01 24.29 -4.26
N TRP A 64 -0.22 23.01 -4.48
CA TRP A 64 -1.18 22.19 -3.73
C TRP A 64 -0.46 21.22 -2.81
N ASP A 65 -1.09 20.81 -1.69
CA ASP A 65 -0.47 19.81 -0.82
C ASP A 65 -0.35 18.48 -1.56
N ALA A 66 0.90 18.05 -1.78
CA ALA A 66 1.19 16.83 -2.49
C ALA A 66 0.72 15.58 -1.72
N ASN A 67 0.63 15.64 -0.39
CA ASN A 67 0.11 14.54 0.42
C ASN A 67 -1.41 14.42 0.26
N ASP A 68 -2.12 15.55 0.20
CA ASP A 68 -3.56 15.54 -0.10
C ASP A 68 -3.82 15.00 -1.51
N ALA A 69 -3.03 15.40 -2.49
CA ALA A 69 -3.12 14.85 -3.84
C ALA A 69 -2.85 13.34 -3.87
N ALA A 70 -1.83 12.85 -3.16
CA ALA A 70 -1.52 11.44 -3.05
C ALA A 70 -2.64 10.65 -2.36
N ARG A 71 -3.27 11.23 -1.34
CA ARG A 71 -4.42 10.65 -0.64
C ARG A 71 -5.63 10.52 -1.57
N LEU A 72 -5.97 11.57 -2.32
CA LEU A 72 -7.08 11.54 -3.28
C LEU A 72 -6.83 10.52 -4.41
N LEU A 73 -5.59 10.44 -4.90
CA LEU A 73 -5.19 9.43 -5.88
C LEU A 73 -5.37 8.01 -5.34
N THR A 74 -4.96 7.76 -4.09
CA THR A 74 -5.14 6.47 -3.44
C THR A 74 -6.62 6.09 -3.37
N GLN A 75 -7.48 7.06 -2.98
CA GLN A 75 -8.93 6.85 -2.93
C GLN A 75 -9.49 6.49 -4.30
N ALA A 76 -9.13 7.24 -5.33
CA ALA A 76 -9.57 6.97 -6.70
C ALA A 76 -9.13 5.59 -7.20
N LEU A 77 -7.90 5.15 -6.83
CA LEU A 77 -7.41 3.82 -7.15
C LEU A 77 -8.20 2.73 -6.45
N VAL A 78 -8.49 2.89 -5.15
CA VAL A 78 -9.32 1.95 -4.37
C VAL A 78 -10.68 1.80 -5.01
N ASP A 79 -11.34 2.92 -5.33
CA ASP A 79 -12.67 2.92 -5.93
C ASP A 79 -12.66 2.24 -7.31
N LYS A 80 -11.64 2.54 -8.12
CA LYS A 80 -11.49 1.94 -9.44
C LYS A 80 -11.22 0.44 -9.38
N VAL A 81 -10.31 0.00 -8.51
CA VAL A 81 -9.98 -1.42 -8.34
C VAL A 81 -11.18 -2.19 -7.79
N THR A 82 -11.89 -1.63 -6.80
CA THR A 82 -13.11 -2.21 -6.23
C THR A 82 -14.19 -2.37 -7.28
N SER A 83 -14.39 -1.37 -8.14
CA SER A 83 -15.39 -1.40 -9.22
C SER A 83 -15.13 -2.50 -10.25
N THR A 84 -13.88 -2.94 -10.44
CA THR A 84 -13.56 -4.05 -11.36
C THR A 84 -14.08 -5.40 -10.88
N ARG A 85 -14.39 -5.54 -9.59
CA ARG A 85 -14.81 -6.78 -8.92
C ARG A 85 -13.87 -7.97 -9.08
N ARG A 86 -12.63 -7.73 -9.51
CA ARG A 86 -11.59 -8.77 -9.70
C ARG A 86 -10.85 -9.10 -8.41
N PHE A 87 -10.76 -8.11 -7.52
CA PHE A 87 -10.06 -8.21 -6.25
C PHE A 87 -11.00 -8.01 -5.08
N SER A 88 -10.64 -8.54 -3.91
CA SER A 88 -11.22 -8.19 -2.63
C SER A 88 -10.29 -7.17 -1.99
N VAL A 89 -10.64 -5.88 -2.11
CA VAL A 89 -9.82 -4.82 -1.52
C VAL A 89 -10.00 -4.82 -0.02
N ILE A 90 -8.88 -4.80 0.72
CA ILE A 90 -8.87 -4.81 2.18
C ILE A 90 -9.18 -3.42 2.70
N ASP A 91 -10.02 -3.35 3.73
CA ASP A 91 -10.54 -2.10 4.30
C ASP A 91 -9.41 -1.20 4.82
N ARG A 92 -9.56 0.09 4.55
CA ARG A 92 -8.56 1.13 4.82
C ARG A 92 -8.48 1.54 6.28
N GLU A 93 -9.54 1.46 7.05
CA GLU A 93 -9.52 1.86 8.46
C GLU A 93 -8.53 1.01 9.25
N PHE A 94 -8.49 -0.29 8.96
CA PHE A 94 -7.53 -1.18 9.58
C PHE A 94 -6.08 -0.88 9.14
N VAL A 95 -5.87 -0.51 7.87
CA VAL A 95 -4.55 -0.10 7.35
C VAL A 95 -4.08 1.20 7.99
N ALA A 96 -4.99 2.19 8.16
CA ALA A 96 -4.66 3.48 8.76
C ALA A 96 -4.24 3.36 10.24
N VAL A 97 -4.96 2.56 11.02
CA VAL A 97 -4.62 2.31 12.44
C VAL A 97 -3.25 1.64 12.55
N THR A 98 -2.97 0.66 11.71
CA THR A 98 -1.68 -0.05 11.73
C THR A 98 -0.53 0.83 11.23
N GLN A 99 -0.80 1.76 10.31
CA GLN A 99 0.18 2.76 9.88
C GLN A 99 0.47 3.81 10.95
N GLN A 100 -0.52 4.21 11.71
CA GLN A 100 -0.32 5.15 12.81
C GLN A 100 0.58 4.55 13.88
N GLU A 101 0.48 3.27 14.16
CA GLU A 101 1.42 2.55 15.04
C GLU A 101 2.81 2.35 14.39
N ALA A 102 2.87 2.15 13.08
CA ALA A 102 4.14 2.01 12.36
C ALA A 102 4.83 3.37 12.13
N SER A 103 4.08 4.46 11.90
CA SER A 103 4.64 5.81 11.72
C SER A 103 5.26 6.38 12.98
N LEU A 104 4.87 5.93 14.16
CA LEU A 104 5.57 6.23 15.41
C LEU A 104 7.01 5.65 15.44
N ARG A 105 7.38 4.84 14.46
CA ARG A 105 8.71 4.22 14.31
C ARG A 105 9.46 4.59 13.03
N VAL A 106 8.86 5.37 12.12
CA VAL A 106 9.42 5.54 10.76
C VAL A 106 9.42 7.01 10.32
N ASP A 107 10.35 7.77 10.87
CA ASP A 107 10.81 9.03 10.26
C ASP A 107 11.76 8.79 9.05
N ASN A 108 11.65 7.63 8.37
CA ASN A 108 12.55 7.29 7.28
C ASN A 108 11.78 6.99 6.00
N PRO A 109 11.98 7.78 4.90
CA PRO A 109 11.32 7.55 3.61
C PRO A 109 11.66 6.22 2.94
N LEU A 110 12.61 5.47 3.50
CA LEU A 110 12.94 4.09 3.16
C LEU A 110 12.28 3.14 4.16
N THR A 111 10.95 3.16 4.27
CA THR A 111 10.24 2.07 4.95
C THR A 111 10.72 0.76 4.34
N SER A 112 11.41 -0.05 5.13
CA SER A 112 12.03 -1.25 4.59
C SER A 112 10.95 -2.13 3.98
N MET A 113 11.26 -2.78 2.87
CA MET A 113 10.34 -3.72 2.22
C MET A 113 9.80 -4.74 3.24
N THR A 114 10.63 -5.12 4.21
CA THR A 114 10.28 -6.01 5.32
C THR A 114 9.10 -5.50 6.14
N THR A 115 9.08 -4.20 6.49
CA THR A 115 7.97 -3.60 7.28
C THR A 115 6.67 -3.57 6.48
N LEU A 116 6.75 -3.26 5.17
CA LEU A 116 5.57 -3.30 4.28
C LEU A 116 5.04 -4.72 4.13
N MET A 117 5.93 -5.71 4.06
CA MET A 117 5.55 -7.12 3.95
C MET A 117 4.92 -7.65 5.24
N GLU A 118 5.45 -7.26 6.40
CA GLU A 118 4.83 -7.59 7.69
C GLU A 118 3.42 -7.01 7.80
N LEU A 119 3.23 -5.76 7.36
CA LEU A 119 1.92 -5.11 7.31
C LEU A 119 0.95 -5.88 6.40
N ALA A 120 1.39 -6.21 5.20
CA ALA A 120 0.56 -6.94 4.24
C ALA A 120 0.23 -8.37 4.71
N ASN A 121 1.17 -9.05 5.37
CA ASN A 121 0.94 -10.36 5.98
C ASN A 121 -0.11 -10.27 7.11
N ARG A 122 -0.08 -9.23 7.95
CA ARG A 122 -1.11 -9.00 8.97
C ARG A 122 -2.50 -8.75 8.37
N LEU A 123 -2.56 -8.14 7.18
CA LEU A 123 -3.80 -7.84 6.46
C LEU A 123 -4.37 -9.04 5.67
N VAL A 124 -3.71 -10.20 5.69
CA VAL A 124 -4.10 -11.39 4.89
C VAL A 124 -4.18 -11.09 3.38
N ALA A 125 -3.41 -10.11 2.91
CA ALA A 125 -3.35 -9.78 1.50
C ALA A 125 -2.56 -10.83 0.70
N GLU A 126 -3.03 -11.19 -0.49
CA GLU A 126 -2.25 -11.98 -1.45
C GLU A 126 -1.36 -11.06 -2.30
N TYR A 127 -1.87 -9.87 -2.61
CA TYR A 127 -1.15 -8.83 -3.33
C TYR A 127 -1.17 -7.52 -2.57
N MET A 128 -0.14 -6.71 -2.79
CA MET A 128 -0.02 -5.37 -2.24
C MET A 128 0.35 -4.38 -3.35
N ILE A 129 -0.30 -3.23 -3.38
CA ILE A 129 0.10 -2.09 -4.20
C ILE A 129 0.71 -1.05 -3.30
N VAL A 130 1.94 -0.63 -3.62
CA VAL A 130 2.63 0.50 -3.01
C VAL A 130 2.99 1.49 -4.09
N GLY A 131 2.94 2.78 -3.80
CA GLY A 131 3.26 3.78 -4.80
C GLY A 131 3.54 5.16 -4.22
N GLN A 132 3.98 6.03 -5.13
CA GLN A 132 4.34 7.39 -4.86
C GLN A 132 3.80 8.29 -5.96
N LEU A 133 3.16 9.40 -5.59
CA LEU A 133 2.81 10.46 -6.51
C LEU A 133 4.06 11.30 -6.79
N GLU A 134 4.68 11.12 -7.94
CA GLU A 134 5.89 11.85 -8.33
C GLU A 134 5.58 13.30 -8.63
N SER A 135 4.54 13.56 -9.43
CA SER A 135 4.10 14.92 -9.73
C SER A 135 2.63 14.98 -10.15
N LEU A 136 1.99 16.11 -9.88
CA LEU A 136 0.67 16.48 -10.39
C LEU A 136 0.76 17.90 -10.96
N SER A 137 0.33 18.08 -12.20
CA SER A 137 0.19 19.39 -12.83
C SER A 137 -1.16 19.52 -13.51
N VAL A 138 -1.88 20.58 -13.21
CA VAL A 138 -3.13 20.93 -13.88
C VAL A 138 -3.00 22.33 -14.46
N GLN A 139 -3.15 22.46 -15.77
CA GLN A 139 -2.98 23.70 -16.51
C GLN A 139 -4.24 24.04 -17.30
N LYS A 140 -4.54 25.32 -17.43
CA LYS A 140 -5.55 25.84 -18.34
C LYS A 140 -4.90 26.58 -19.47
N SER A 141 -5.32 26.29 -20.69
CA SER A 141 -5.02 27.11 -21.86
C SER A 141 -6.32 27.61 -22.48
N SER A 142 -6.35 28.85 -22.92
CA SER A 142 -7.51 29.41 -23.62
C SER A 142 -7.06 29.84 -25.01
N THR A 143 -7.77 29.36 -26.02
CA THR A 143 -7.52 29.69 -27.42
C THR A 143 -8.78 30.31 -28.01
N TYR A 144 -8.67 31.50 -28.59
CA TYR A 144 -9.76 32.10 -29.33
C TYR A 144 -9.90 31.41 -30.71
N VAL A 145 -11.11 30.94 -31.01
CA VAL A 145 -11.42 30.27 -32.27
C VAL A 145 -12.28 31.21 -33.11
N GLU A 146 -11.68 31.82 -34.11
CA GLU A 146 -12.35 32.82 -34.98
C GLU A 146 -13.60 32.26 -35.68
N ALA A 147 -13.55 30.98 -36.11
CA ALA A 147 -14.64 30.33 -36.80
C ALA A 147 -15.95 30.27 -36.01
N ILE A 148 -15.91 30.35 -34.69
CA ILE A 148 -17.07 30.31 -33.77
C ILE A 148 -17.17 31.57 -32.90
N GLU A 149 -16.22 32.54 -33.10
CA GLU A 149 -16.13 33.80 -32.33
C GLU A 149 -16.14 33.59 -30.81
N ARG A 150 -15.50 32.53 -30.33
CA ARG A 150 -15.50 32.16 -28.91
C ARG A 150 -14.11 31.68 -28.44
N SER A 151 -13.82 31.96 -27.18
CA SER A 151 -12.67 31.35 -26.51
C SER A 151 -13.02 29.95 -26.03
N VAL A 152 -12.23 28.99 -26.45
CA VAL A 152 -12.29 27.59 -25.96
C VAL A 152 -11.22 27.42 -24.90
N THR A 153 -11.64 27.03 -23.70
CA THR A 153 -10.71 26.73 -22.59
C THR A 153 -10.49 25.23 -22.53
N GLN A 154 -9.23 24.84 -22.64
CA GLN A 154 -8.78 23.46 -22.44
C GLN A 154 -8.10 23.32 -21.07
N THR A 155 -8.48 22.30 -20.31
CA THR A 155 -7.81 21.95 -19.06
C THR A 155 -7.05 20.63 -19.29
N THR A 156 -5.74 20.66 -19.03
CA THR A 156 -4.88 19.49 -19.14
C THR A 156 -4.38 19.12 -17.76
N ALA A 157 -4.61 17.89 -17.34
CA ALA A 157 -4.05 17.33 -16.11
C ALA A 157 -3.01 16.28 -16.47
N THR A 158 -1.81 16.42 -15.88
CA THR A 158 -0.72 15.45 -16.00
C THR A 158 -0.39 14.93 -14.61
N VAL A 159 -0.43 13.61 -14.45
CA VAL A 159 -0.12 12.91 -13.21
C VAL A 159 0.96 11.90 -13.49
N THR A 160 2.05 11.93 -12.73
CA THR A 160 3.12 10.94 -12.79
C THR A 160 3.13 10.15 -11.49
N ILE A 161 3.05 8.84 -11.60
CA ILE A 161 2.93 7.93 -10.46
C ILE A 161 3.95 6.81 -10.62
N ALA A 162 4.80 6.60 -9.62
CA ALA A 162 5.60 5.38 -9.52
C ALA A 162 4.88 4.37 -8.62
N PHE A 163 4.71 3.13 -9.07
CA PHE A 163 4.06 2.11 -8.26
C PHE A 163 4.63 0.71 -8.49
N ARG A 164 4.39 -0.17 -7.52
CA ARG A 164 4.76 -1.59 -7.57
C ARG A 164 3.60 -2.44 -7.08
N VAL A 165 3.43 -3.59 -7.73
CA VAL A 165 2.54 -4.66 -7.28
C VAL A 165 3.40 -5.81 -6.77
N ILE A 166 3.22 -6.16 -5.52
CA ILE A 166 4.04 -7.13 -4.79
C ILE A 166 3.16 -8.34 -4.44
N ASP A 167 3.68 -9.52 -4.71
CA ASP A 167 3.10 -10.77 -4.22
C ASP A 167 3.61 -10.99 -2.79
N VAL A 168 2.70 -10.90 -1.83
CA VAL A 168 3.03 -10.95 -0.39
C VAL A 168 3.53 -12.33 0.03
N GLY A 169 3.11 -13.37 -0.69
CA GLY A 169 3.49 -14.74 -0.38
C GLY A 169 4.90 -15.12 -0.81
N SER A 170 5.44 -14.46 -1.83
CA SER A 170 6.77 -14.76 -2.40
C SER A 170 7.76 -13.60 -2.32
N ASP A 171 7.35 -12.45 -1.77
CA ASP A 171 8.14 -11.21 -1.67
C ASP A 171 8.61 -10.69 -3.04
N GLN A 172 7.91 -11.08 -4.12
CA GLN A 172 8.30 -10.74 -5.48
C GLN A 172 7.52 -9.55 -6.01
N VAL A 173 8.23 -8.61 -6.62
CA VAL A 173 7.61 -7.57 -7.43
C VAL A 173 7.08 -8.21 -8.71
N LYS A 174 5.77 -8.26 -8.88
CA LYS A 174 5.12 -8.80 -10.08
C LYS A 174 4.98 -7.77 -11.18
N TYR A 175 4.87 -6.50 -10.79
CA TYR A 175 4.77 -5.39 -11.72
C TYR A 175 5.32 -4.11 -11.10
N ALA A 176 5.99 -3.31 -11.89
CA ALA A 176 6.40 -1.96 -11.55
C ALA A 176 6.17 -1.05 -12.75
N GLY A 177 5.74 0.18 -12.51
CA GLY A 177 5.46 1.16 -13.56
C GLY A 177 5.63 2.60 -13.07
N THR A 178 5.77 3.49 -14.02
CA THR A 178 5.73 4.94 -13.85
C THR A 178 4.78 5.51 -14.87
#